data_57117e81f46047ef48be068e42247356
#
_entry.id   57117e81f46047ef48be068e42247356
#
_cell.length_a   1.000
_cell.length_b   1.000
_cell.length_c   1.000
_cell.angle_alpha   90.00
_cell.angle_beta   90.00
_cell.angle_gamma   90.00
#
_symmetry.space_group_name_H-M   'P 1'
#
loop_
_entity.id
_entity.type
_entity.pdbx_description
1 polymer ?
#
loop_
_entity_poly.entity_id
_entity_poly.type
_entity_poly.pdbx_seq_one_letter_code
_entity_poly.pdbx_strand_id
1 'polypeptide(L)'
;MEAQRYPEDFDGIIVGSPANFWTHLLTGAVWNQQALLNDPASYIPPSLLAVLSKAVLAQCVGQDGGVKTDVFLNDPRDCHFDPAAVQCVAGQDPTTCLSSAQVRAARKIYRGPHDPATGELIYPGYEPGSESNPSNWQAWITGASRDADLSNSTAQGEALQPFFGNGFFAYLLFEDPNWDFHTFNFPSDVALADEDLGPILNATDPDLRALRAHGAKVIHYVGWADSAIAPINSVNYYNSVRAELAGVEPRPQNGDRWEEIQEFYRLFMVPGMAHCSGGDGPSAFGNGTNNAPVIDADHDLLKALERWVEQGVAPEKIVATHYVNNTPASGVQFQRPLCPFPQVARYTVGDPTNADSFKCVQDEPDRDPRDQSK
;
A
#
# COMPACT_ATOMS: atom_id res chain seq x y z
N MET A 1 16.95 -2.42 -1.97
CA MET A 1 18.30 -3.02 -1.81
C MET A 1 19.39 -2.11 -2.35
N GLU A 2 19.36 -1.70 -3.62
CA GLU A 2 20.41 -0.86 -4.22
C GLU A 2 20.76 0.36 -3.34
N ALA A 3 19.78 1.17 -3.00
CA ALA A 3 19.97 2.36 -2.16
C ALA A 3 20.65 2.10 -0.80
N GLN A 4 20.52 0.88 -0.25
CA GLN A 4 21.05 0.50 1.06
C GLN A 4 22.41 -0.19 0.97
N ARG A 5 22.58 -1.10 0.01
CA ARG A 5 23.76 -1.99 -0.09
C ARG A 5 24.81 -1.47 -1.08
N TYR A 6 24.37 -0.70 -2.08
CA TYR A 6 25.20 -0.21 -3.18
C TYR A 6 24.91 1.28 -3.44
N PRO A 7 25.10 2.15 -2.44
CA PRO A 7 24.64 3.55 -2.48
C PRO A 7 25.37 4.42 -3.51
N GLU A 8 26.46 3.94 -4.10
CA GLU A 8 27.27 4.65 -5.09
C GLU A 8 27.00 4.23 -6.54
N ASP A 9 26.13 3.23 -6.76
CA ASP A 9 25.92 2.66 -8.10
C ASP A 9 25.03 3.55 -8.99
N PHE A 10 24.14 4.36 -8.40
CA PHE A 10 23.16 5.18 -9.13
C PHE A 10 23.00 6.57 -8.53
N ASP A 11 22.95 7.60 -9.40
CA ASP A 11 22.64 8.97 -9.01
C ASP A 11 21.14 9.22 -8.78
N GLY A 12 20.28 8.36 -9.34
CA GLY A 12 18.83 8.45 -9.20
C GLY A 12 18.15 7.09 -9.17
N ILE A 13 17.19 6.91 -8.26
CA ILE A 13 16.46 5.66 -8.05
C ILE A 13 14.95 5.94 -8.02
N ILE A 14 14.18 5.20 -8.83
CA ILE A 14 12.72 5.14 -8.72
C ILE A 14 12.34 3.84 -8.04
N VAL A 15 11.51 3.93 -6.99
CA VAL A 15 11.02 2.79 -6.22
C VAL A 15 9.50 2.77 -6.27
N GLY A 16 8.92 1.73 -6.88
CA GLY A 16 7.47 1.57 -6.98
C GLY A 16 6.97 0.40 -6.15
N SER A 17 6.05 0.64 -5.23
CA SER A 17 5.38 -0.38 -4.38
C SER A 17 6.34 -1.49 -3.90
N PRO A 18 7.43 -1.17 -3.15
CA PRO A 18 8.49 -2.12 -2.85
C PRO A 18 8.09 -3.16 -1.81
N ALA A 19 8.36 -4.42 -2.10
CA ALA A 19 8.30 -5.52 -1.14
C ALA A 19 9.57 -5.54 -0.26
N ASN A 20 9.93 -4.44 0.35
CA ASN A 20 11.20 -4.25 1.05
C ASN A 20 11.30 -5.05 2.35
N PHE A 21 10.19 -5.34 3.02
CA PHE A 21 10.15 -6.19 4.21
C PHE A 21 9.55 -7.55 3.84
N TRP A 22 10.31 -8.36 3.12
CA TRP A 22 9.83 -9.58 2.46
C TRP A 22 9.30 -10.64 3.43
N THR A 23 10.04 -10.93 4.51
CA THR A 23 9.64 -11.95 5.51
C THR A 23 8.31 -11.61 6.18
N HIS A 24 8.10 -10.34 6.53
CA HIS A 24 6.87 -9.88 7.18
C HIS A 24 5.71 -9.71 6.19
N LEU A 25 5.97 -9.29 4.95
CA LEU A 25 4.97 -9.26 3.89
C LEU A 25 4.36 -10.64 3.67
N LEU A 26 5.19 -11.68 3.56
CA LEU A 26 4.70 -13.04 3.31
C LEU A 26 4.06 -13.67 4.57
N THR A 27 4.47 -13.25 5.75
CA THR A 27 3.73 -13.52 6.99
C THR A 27 2.31 -12.92 6.92
N GLY A 28 2.17 -11.70 6.40
CA GLY A 28 0.87 -11.07 6.13
C GLY A 28 0.01 -11.86 5.15
N ALA A 29 0.62 -12.44 4.12
CA ALA A 29 -0.07 -13.31 3.17
C ALA A 29 -0.67 -14.55 3.84
N VAL A 30 0.10 -15.24 4.70
CA VAL A 30 -0.37 -16.38 5.49
C VAL A 30 -1.46 -15.98 6.48
N TRP A 31 -1.32 -14.82 7.13
CA TRP A 31 -2.36 -14.27 8.02
C TRP A 31 -3.69 -14.08 7.31
N ASN A 32 -3.68 -13.48 6.11
CA ASN A 32 -4.89 -13.26 5.32
C ASN A 32 -5.50 -14.58 4.86
N GLN A 33 -4.67 -15.53 4.45
CA GLN A 33 -5.10 -16.87 4.06
C GLN A 33 -5.77 -17.58 5.25
N GLN A 34 -5.16 -17.58 6.44
CA GLN A 34 -5.77 -18.14 7.64
C GLN A 34 -7.06 -17.41 8.04
N ALA A 35 -7.12 -16.08 7.89
CA ALA A 35 -8.32 -15.31 8.21
C ALA A 35 -9.52 -15.73 7.35
N LEU A 36 -9.29 -16.08 6.10
CA LEU A 36 -10.34 -16.45 5.14
C LEU A 36 -10.66 -17.93 5.14
N LEU A 37 -9.68 -18.83 5.38
CA LEU A 37 -9.80 -20.25 5.07
C LEU A 37 -9.82 -21.19 6.29
N ASN A 38 -9.34 -20.77 7.48
CA ASN A 38 -9.40 -21.59 8.70
C ASN A 38 -10.85 -21.94 9.11
N ASP A 39 -11.79 -21.02 8.85
CA ASP A 39 -13.24 -21.26 9.02
C ASP A 39 -13.91 -21.11 7.65
N PRO A 40 -14.58 -22.15 7.11
CA PRO A 40 -15.32 -22.06 5.84
C PRO A 40 -16.30 -20.89 5.74
N ALA A 41 -16.86 -20.46 6.88
CA ALA A 41 -17.80 -19.34 6.95
C ALA A 41 -17.14 -17.96 6.85
N SER A 42 -15.79 -17.90 6.93
CA SER A 42 -15.01 -16.66 6.91
C SER A 42 -14.66 -16.18 5.49
N TYR A 43 -14.79 -17.05 4.49
CA TYR A 43 -14.47 -16.66 3.11
C TYR A 43 -15.40 -15.55 2.61
N ILE A 44 -14.81 -14.49 2.03
CA ILE A 44 -15.50 -13.33 1.48
C ILE A 44 -15.48 -13.45 -0.05
N PRO A 45 -16.58 -13.83 -0.70
CA PRO A 45 -16.63 -13.94 -2.16
C PRO A 45 -16.61 -12.55 -2.83
N PRO A 46 -16.21 -12.44 -4.11
CA PRO A 46 -16.14 -11.17 -4.85
C PRO A 46 -17.41 -10.34 -4.81
N SER A 47 -18.60 -10.97 -4.81
CA SER A 47 -19.87 -10.27 -4.69
C SER A 47 -20.05 -9.51 -3.36
N LEU A 48 -19.46 -10.01 -2.27
CA LEU A 48 -19.51 -9.36 -0.96
C LEU A 48 -18.39 -8.34 -0.78
N LEU A 49 -17.29 -8.42 -1.55
CA LEU A 49 -16.30 -7.34 -1.61
C LEU A 49 -16.94 -6.04 -2.12
N ALA A 50 -17.88 -6.13 -3.07
CA ALA A 50 -18.63 -4.96 -3.55
C ALA A 50 -19.54 -4.35 -2.46
N VAL A 51 -20.11 -5.18 -1.57
CA VAL A 51 -20.90 -4.70 -0.43
C VAL A 51 -20.01 -3.94 0.56
N LEU A 52 -18.83 -4.50 0.84
CA LEU A 52 -17.84 -3.92 1.76
C LEU A 52 -17.33 -2.57 1.22
N SER A 53 -16.77 -2.56 0.02
CA SER A 53 -16.22 -1.36 -0.63
C SER A 53 -17.25 -0.24 -0.76
N LYS A 54 -18.48 -0.57 -1.15
CA LYS A 54 -19.56 0.41 -1.24
C LYS A 54 -19.86 1.09 0.09
N ALA A 55 -19.82 0.35 1.19
CA ALA A 55 -20.07 0.91 2.52
C ALA A 55 -18.91 1.79 3.00
N VAL A 56 -17.66 1.37 2.73
CA VAL A 56 -16.46 2.19 2.99
C VAL A 56 -16.55 3.51 2.26
N LEU A 57 -16.77 3.49 0.94
CA LEU A 57 -16.84 4.70 0.12
C LEU A 57 -18.00 5.61 0.54
N ALA A 58 -19.17 5.03 0.87
CA ALA A 58 -20.31 5.81 1.36
C ALA A 58 -20.04 6.53 2.69
N GLN A 59 -19.17 5.98 3.55
CA GLN A 59 -18.81 6.59 4.81
C GLN A 59 -17.70 7.63 4.66
N CYS A 60 -16.69 7.39 3.82
CA CYS A 60 -15.40 8.06 3.90
C CYS A 60 -15.10 9.01 2.73
N VAL A 61 -15.66 8.79 1.53
CA VAL A 61 -15.34 9.61 0.36
C VAL A 61 -15.65 11.09 0.58
N GLY A 62 -14.66 11.93 0.28
CA GLY A 62 -14.75 13.39 0.42
C GLY A 62 -14.67 13.90 1.86
N GLN A 63 -14.39 13.02 2.84
CA GLN A 63 -14.01 13.41 4.20
C GLN A 63 -12.49 13.43 4.39
N ASP A 64 -11.76 12.84 3.46
CA ASP A 64 -10.33 12.62 3.36
C ASP A 64 -9.60 13.70 2.52
N GLY A 65 -10.20 14.87 2.36
CA GLY A 65 -9.66 15.96 1.54
C GLY A 65 -9.87 15.81 0.04
N GLY A 66 -10.37 14.66 -0.43
CA GLY A 66 -10.72 14.38 -1.83
C GLY A 66 -12.07 14.97 -2.27
N VAL A 67 -12.55 14.53 -3.42
CA VAL A 67 -13.82 14.98 -4.00
C VAL A 67 -14.95 14.02 -3.62
N LYS A 68 -16.11 14.55 -3.22
CA LYS A 68 -17.28 13.76 -2.79
C LYS A 68 -17.85 12.81 -3.87
N THR A 69 -17.45 12.98 -5.11
CA THR A 69 -17.89 12.15 -6.24
C THR A 69 -16.83 11.16 -6.69
N ASP A 70 -15.68 11.10 -6.01
CA ASP A 70 -14.65 10.10 -6.29
C ASP A 70 -15.16 8.68 -5.95
N VAL A 71 -14.63 7.70 -6.64
CA VAL A 71 -14.92 6.27 -6.42
C VAL A 71 -13.76 5.56 -5.71
N PHE A 72 -12.87 6.34 -5.11
CA PHE A 72 -11.72 5.92 -4.33
C PHE A 72 -11.50 6.89 -3.16
N LEU A 73 -10.70 6.51 -2.18
CA LEU A 73 -10.27 7.39 -1.09
C LEU A 73 -9.01 8.16 -1.49
N ASN A 74 -8.99 9.45 -1.18
CA ASN A 74 -7.83 10.31 -1.39
C ASN A 74 -6.73 10.00 -0.35
N ASP A 75 -7.12 9.89 0.92
CA ASP A 75 -6.28 9.39 2.01
C ASP A 75 -7.08 8.43 2.89
N PRO A 76 -6.90 7.10 2.75
CA PRO A 76 -7.68 6.14 3.50
C PRO A 76 -7.36 6.10 5.01
N ARG A 77 -6.29 6.74 5.47
CA ARG A 77 -5.96 6.84 6.90
C ARG A 77 -7.02 7.62 7.68
N ASP A 78 -7.73 8.53 7.03
CA ASP A 78 -8.85 9.28 7.62
C ASP A 78 -10.15 8.46 7.68
N CYS A 79 -10.17 7.25 7.12
CA CYS A 79 -11.35 6.40 7.05
C CYS A 79 -11.42 5.38 8.20
N HIS A 80 -12.19 5.67 9.21
CA HIS A 80 -12.39 4.79 10.36
C HIS A 80 -13.61 3.86 10.14
N PHE A 81 -13.49 2.95 9.19
CA PHE A 81 -14.56 2.01 8.84
C PHE A 81 -14.46 0.70 9.62
N ASP A 82 -15.60 0.27 10.21
CA ASP A 82 -15.72 -1.07 10.80
C ASP A 82 -16.60 -1.96 9.90
N PRO A 83 -16.12 -3.13 9.42
CA PRO A 83 -16.93 -4.09 8.67
C PRO A 83 -18.22 -4.53 9.34
N ALA A 84 -18.37 -4.37 10.64
CA ALA A 84 -19.64 -4.61 11.34
C ALA A 84 -20.79 -3.72 10.85
N ALA A 85 -20.50 -2.59 10.22
CA ALA A 85 -21.52 -1.71 9.61
C ALA A 85 -22.34 -2.40 8.52
N VAL A 86 -21.78 -3.46 7.90
CA VAL A 86 -22.44 -4.27 6.87
C VAL A 86 -22.71 -5.71 7.33
N GLN A 87 -22.71 -5.97 8.63
CA GLN A 87 -23.03 -7.30 9.18
C GLN A 87 -24.51 -7.61 9.00
N CYS A 88 -24.82 -8.84 8.58
CA CYS A 88 -26.19 -9.32 8.42
C CYS A 88 -26.98 -9.27 9.74
N VAL A 89 -28.23 -8.79 9.64
CA VAL A 89 -29.23 -8.91 10.72
C VAL A 89 -30.15 -10.09 10.45
N ALA A 90 -30.89 -10.54 11.46
CA ALA A 90 -31.79 -11.67 11.33
C ALA A 90 -32.82 -11.47 10.19
N GLY A 91 -32.89 -12.43 9.26
CA GLY A 91 -33.80 -12.40 8.13
C GLY A 91 -33.32 -11.59 6.92
N GLN A 92 -32.15 -10.99 6.97
CA GLN A 92 -31.57 -10.28 5.83
C GLN A 92 -31.01 -11.29 4.78
N ASP A 93 -31.09 -10.92 3.51
CA ASP A 93 -30.50 -11.67 2.40
C ASP A 93 -28.96 -11.71 2.54
N PRO A 94 -28.35 -12.90 2.70
CA PRO A 94 -26.91 -13.05 2.92
C PRO A 94 -26.06 -12.59 1.71
N THR A 95 -26.65 -12.33 0.55
CA THR A 95 -25.95 -11.77 -0.62
C THR A 95 -25.75 -10.26 -0.53
N THR A 96 -26.36 -9.60 0.46
CA THR A 96 -26.33 -8.13 0.63
C THR A 96 -25.62 -7.67 1.91
N CYS A 97 -25.04 -8.59 2.67
CA CYS A 97 -24.40 -8.32 3.95
C CYS A 97 -23.33 -9.37 4.28
N LEU A 98 -22.46 -9.10 5.23
CA LEU A 98 -21.41 -10.01 5.67
C LEU A 98 -21.90 -10.83 6.88
N SER A 99 -21.58 -12.13 6.90
CA SER A 99 -21.73 -12.92 8.13
C SER A 99 -20.79 -12.42 9.24
N SER A 100 -21.07 -12.80 10.49
CA SER A 100 -20.16 -12.45 11.60
C SER A 100 -18.76 -13.04 11.41
N ALA A 101 -18.62 -14.19 10.75
CA ALA A 101 -17.31 -14.78 10.43
C ALA A 101 -16.57 -13.96 9.37
N GLN A 102 -17.25 -13.49 8.33
CA GLN A 102 -16.69 -12.62 7.27
C GLN A 102 -16.30 -11.24 7.83
N VAL A 103 -17.09 -10.67 8.74
CA VAL A 103 -16.72 -9.43 9.45
C VAL A 103 -15.41 -9.62 10.23
N ARG A 104 -15.25 -10.74 10.95
CA ARG A 104 -13.98 -11.04 11.64
C ARG A 104 -12.80 -11.19 10.68
N ALA A 105 -13.00 -11.83 9.54
CA ALA A 105 -11.97 -11.98 8.51
C ALA A 105 -11.55 -10.62 7.92
N ALA A 106 -12.51 -9.78 7.53
CA ALA A 106 -12.23 -8.43 7.02
C ALA A 106 -11.47 -7.58 8.05
N ARG A 107 -11.88 -7.61 9.33
CA ARG A 107 -11.15 -6.92 10.41
C ARG A 107 -9.71 -7.40 10.56
N LYS A 108 -9.47 -8.72 10.43
CA LYS A 108 -8.11 -9.26 10.48
C LYS A 108 -7.23 -8.76 9.33
N ILE A 109 -7.80 -8.70 8.12
CA ILE A 109 -7.09 -8.21 6.93
C ILE A 109 -6.76 -6.72 7.07
N TYR A 110 -7.70 -5.89 7.52
CA TYR A 110 -7.46 -4.47 7.76
C TYR A 110 -6.44 -4.20 8.88
N ARG A 111 -6.40 -5.04 9.91
CA ARG A 111 -5.47 -4.87 11.04
C ARG A 111 -4.06 -5.38 10.74
N GLY A 112 -3.92 -6.34 9.83
CA GLY A 112 -2.65 -7.06 9.58
C GLY A 112 -2.31 -8.11 10.65
N PRO A 113 -1.22 -8.86 10.43
CA PRO A 113 -0.76 -9.89 11.35
C PRO A 113 -0.23 -9.30 12.65
N HIS A 114 -0.62 -9.92 13.77
CA HIS A 114 -0.16 -9.60 15.11
C HIS A 114 0.35 -10.86 15.78
N ASP A 115 1.36 -10.71 16.62
CA ASP A 115 1.76 -11.76 17.55
C ASP A 115 0.61 -12.05 18.52
N PRO A 116 0.07 -13.27 18.56
CA PRO A 116 -1.06 -13.61 19.41
C PRO A 116 -0.74 -13.57 20.91
N ALA A 117 0.53 -13.64 21.30
CA ALA A 117 0.96 -13.63 22.69
C ALA A 117 1.16 -12.20 23.23
N THR A 118 1.74 -11.31 22.42
CA THR A 118 2.10 -9.95 22.82
C THR A 118 1.09 -8.90 22.32
N GLY A 119 0.38 -9.20 21.22
CA GLY A 119 -0.46 -8.24 20.50
C GLY A 119 0.35 -7.29 19.61
N GLU A 120 1.65 -7.46 19.50
CA GLU A 120 2.51 -6.63 18.68
C GLU A 120 2.21 -6.81 17.19
N LEU A 121 2.18 -5.70 16.45
CA LEU A 121 1.96 -5.70 15.00
C LEU A 121 3.21 -6.23 14.28
N ILE A 122 3.06 -7.31 13.51
CA ILE A 122 4.13 -7.90 12.71
C ILE A 122 4.27 -7.16 11.38
N TYR A 123 3.18 -6.90 10.70
CA TYR A 123 3.13 -6.19 9.41
C TYR A 123 1.82 -5.40 9.29
N PRO A 124 1.82 -4.22 8.67
CA PRO A 124 0.58 -3.45 8.51
C PRO A 124 -0.46 -4.20 7.68
N GLY A 125 -1.73 -3.94 7.99
CA GLY A 125 -2.86 -4.40 7.19
C GLY A 125 -3.10 -3.55 5.96
N TYR A 126 -4.19 -3.85 5.25
CA TYR A 126 -4.55 -3.17 4.01
C TYR A 126 -5.54 -2.04 4.28
N GLU A 127 -5.44 -0.98 3.48
CA GLU A 127 -6.30 0.18 3.61
C GLU A 127 -7.70 -0.10 3.05
N PRO A 128 -8.77 0.47 3.67
CA PRO A 128 -10.14 0.31 3.17
C PRO A 128 -10.38 1.13 1.89
N GLY A 129 -11.40 0.73 1.11
CA GLY A 129 -11.96 1.52 0.01
C GLY A 129 -11.71 0.98 -1.39
N SER A 130 -10.96 -0.11 -1.53
CA SER A 130 -10.58 -0.67 -2.84
C SER A 130 -10.89 -2.15 -2.98
N GLU A 131 -11.64 -2.73 -2.06
CA GLU A 131 -11.86 -4.18 -1.96
C GLU A 131 -12.52 -4.77 -3.20
N SER A 132 -13.43 -4.02 -3.84
CA SER A 132 -14.21 -4.49 -4.99
C SER A 132 -13.51 -4.36 -6.34
N ASN A 133 -12.40 -3.61 -6.43
CA ASN A 133 -11.66 -3.55 -7.67
C ASN A 133 -11.01 -4.91 -7.95
N PRO A 134 -11.23 -5.54 -9.13
CA PRO A 134 -10.73 -6.88 -9.43
C PRO A 134 -9.19 -7.00 -9.35
N SER A 135 -8.46 -5.91 -9.52
CA SER A 135 -6.99 -5.86 -9.41
C SER A 135 -6.48 -5.84 -7.95
N ASN A 136 -7.39 -5.72 -6.96
CA ASN A 136 -7.06 -5.60 -5.55
C ASN A 136 -7.36 -6.88 -4.77
N TRP A 137 -8.32 -6.87 -3.83
CA TRP A 137 -8.53 -8.03 -2.94
C TRP A 137 -8.81 -9.33 -3.69
N GLN A 138 -9.57 -9.29 -4.79
CA GLN A 138 -9.81 -10.50 -5.56
C GLN A 138 -8.51 -11.05 -6.19
N ALA A 139 -7.66 -10.20 -6.74
CA ALA A 139 -6.42 -10.66 -7.36
C ALA A 139 -5.38 -11.12 -6.34
N TRP A 140 -5.34 -10.49 -5.17
CA TRP A 140 -4.24 -10.69 -4.22
C TRP A 140 -4.62 -11.52 -2.99
N ILE A 141 -5.84 -11.36 -2.45
CA ILE A 141 -6.19 -11.84 -1.11
C ILE A 141 -7.23 -12.96 -1.15
N THR A 142 -8.37 -12.74 -1.82
CA THR A 142 -9.54 -13.65 -1.72
C THR A 142 -9.62 -14.65 -2.84
N GLY A 143 -9.07 -14.37 -4.03
CA GLY A 143 -9.34 -15.13 -5.24
C GLY A 143 -10.78 -14.99 -5.74
N ALA A 144 -11.09 -15.68 -6.82
CA ALA A 144 -12.44 -15.73 -7.39
C ALA A 144 -13.35 -16.76 -6.70
N SER A 145 -12.78 -17.76 -6.03
CA SER A 145 -13.49 -18.78 -5.26
C SER A 145 -12.64 -19.26 -4.08
N ARG A 146 -13.32 -19.82 -3.06
CA ARG A 146 -12.67 -20.40 -1.89
C ARG A 146 -11.76 -21.59 -2.22
N ASP A 147 -12.18 -22.39 -3.18
CA ASP A 147 -11.54 -23.66 -3.53
C ASP A 147 -10.60 -23.50 -4.75
N ALA A 148 -10.13 -22.28 -5.01
CA ALA A 148 -9.12 -22.03 -6.02
C ALA A 148 -7.84 -22.80 -5.69
N ASP A 149 -7.19 -23.36 -6.71
CA ASP A 149 -5.91 -24.06 -6.53
C ASP A 149 -4.79 -23.06 -6.22
N LEU A 150 -4.44 -22.95 -4.96
CA LEU A 150 -3.41 -22.04 -4.47
C LEU A 150 -1.98 -22.46 -4.83
N SER A 151 -1.82 -23.58 -5.55
CA SER A 151 -0.51 -24.09 -5.98
C SER A 151 0.00 -23.49 -7.30
N ASN A 152 -0.85 -22.73 -8.02
CA ASN A 152 -0.52 -22.25 -9.37
C ASN A 152 -1.02 -20.83 -9.63
N SER A 153 -0.10 -19.87 -9.66
CA SER A 153 -0.39 -18.43 -9.89
C SER A 153 -0.95 -18.11 -11.29
N THR A 154 -0.95 -19.06 -12.23
CA THR A 154 -1.43 -18.86 -13.59
C THR A 154 -2.86 -19.33 -13.82
N ALA A 155 -3.46 -20.03 -12.87
CA ALA A 155 -4.86 -20.45 -12.96
C ALA A 155 -5.78 -19.24 -12.79
N GLN A 156 -6.73 -19.08 -13.68
CA GLN A 156 -7.67 -17.95 -13.62
C GLN A 156 -8.48 -17.99 -12.33
N GLY A 157 -8.36 -16.91 -11.55
CA GLY A 157 -9.17 -16.69 -10.36
C GLY A 157 -8.50 -16.98 -9.02
N GLU A 158 -7.21 -17.29 -8.99
CA GLU A 158 -6.47 -17.52 -7.77
C GLU A 158 -5.91 -16.24 -7.16
N ALA A 159 -5.81 -16.22 -5.83
CA ALA A 159 -5.19 -15.12 -5.12
C ALA A 159 -3.67 -15.25 -5.12
N LEU A 160 -2.95 -14.16 -5.40
CA LEU A 160 -1.49 -14.17 -5.48
C LEU A 160 -0.79 -14.23 -4.12
N GLN A 161 -1.37 -13.65 -3.06
CA GLN A 161 -0.76 -13.70 -1.73
C GLN A 161 -0.58 -15.14 -1.20
N PRO A 162 -1.61 -16.03 -1.24
CA PRO A 162 -1.43 -17.44 -0.89
C PRO A 162 -0.36 -18.14 -1.71
N PHE A 163 -0.28 -17.87 -3.02
CA PHE A 163 0.76 -18.44 -3.87
C PHE A 163 2.16 -18.04 -3.41
N PHE A 164 2.41 -16.75 -3.21
CA PHE A 164 3.71 -16.26 -2.75
C PHE A 164 4.02 -16.68 -1.32
N GLY A 165 3.06 -16.59 -0.40
CA GLY A 165 3.23 -16.98 1.00
C GLY A 165 3.54 -18.45 1.15
N ASN A 166 2.72 -19.34 0.55
CA ASN A 166 2.96 -20.78 0.61
C ASN A 166 4.28 -21.15 -0.07
N GLY A 167 4.60 -20.56 -1.22
CA GLY A 167 5.86 -20.80 -1.90
C GLY A 167 7.08 -20.41 -1.06
N PHE A 168 7.03 -19.28 -0.39
CA PHE A 168 8.11 -18.80 0.47
C PHE A 168 8.33 -19.71 1.68
N PHE A 169 7.28 -20.01 2.43
CA PHE A 169 7.42 -20.82 3.63
C PHE A 169 7.71 -22.28 3.31
N ALA A 170 7.01 -22.88 2.33
CA ALA A 170 7.22 -24.29 1.98
C ALA A 170 8.62 -24.54 1.39
N TYR A 171 9.08 -23.69 0.46
CA TYR A 171 10.28 -24.01 -0.31
C TYR A 171 11.54 -23.30 0.16
N LEU A 172 11.43 -22.10 0.75
CA LEU A 172 12.61 -21.33 1.16
C LEU A 172 12.89 -21.45 2.66
N LEU A 173 11.86 -21.45 3.52
CA LEU A 173 12.08 -21.50 4.95
C LEU A 173 12.10 -22.92 5.50
N PHE A 174 11.05 -23.71 5.23
CA PHE A 174 10.92 -25.05 5.84
C PHE A 174 11.47 -26.16 4.95
N GLU A 175 11.76 -25.89 3.67
CA GLU A 175 12.22 -26.90 2.68
C GLU A 175 11.29 -28.13 2.62
N ASP A 176 10.00 -27.93 2.90
CA ASP A 176 8.96 -28.97 2.88
C ASP A 176 7.86 -28.60 1.87
N PRO A 177 7.80 -29.22 0.69
CA PRO A 177 6.75 -28.95 -0.30
C PRO A 177 5.35 -29.35 0.16
N ASN A 178 5.20 -30.09 1.26
CA ASN A 178 3.92 -30.46 1.85
C ASN A 178 3.54 -29.58 3.05
N TRP A 179 4.29 -28.50 3.29
CA TRP A 179 3.99 -27.59 4.39
C TRP A 179 2.54 -27.05 4.29
N ASP A 180 1.87 -27.03 5.45
CA ASP A 180 0.48 -26.59 5.56
C ASP A 180 0.41 -25.23 6.28
N PHE A 181 -0.10 -24.21 5.61
CA PHE A 181 -0.24 -22.85 6.15
C PHE A 181 -1.08 -22.78 7.44
N HIS A 182 -1.94 -23.76 7.69
CA HIS A 182 -2.70 -23.86 8.96
C HIS A 182 -1.80 -24.08 10.17
N THR A 183 -0.60 -24.64 9.96
CA THR A 183 0.38 -24.94 11.03
C THR A 183 1.28 -23.76 11.37
N PHE A 184 1.22 -22.64 10.60
CA PHE A 184 2.07 -21.48 10.80
C PHE A 184 1.91 -20.88 12.19
N ASN A 185 3.02 -20.77 12.90
CA ASN A 185 3.11 -20.20 14.24
C ASN A 185 3.74 -18.80 14.18
N PHE A 186 2.92 -17.75 14.32
CA PHE A 186 3.39 -16.38 14.10
C PHE A 186 4.60 -15.98 14.97
N PRO A 187 4.70 -16.28 16.28
CA PRO A 187 5.89 -15.96 17.07
C PRO A 187 7.18 -16.65 16.61
N SER A 188 7.14 -17.97 16.42
CA SER A 188 8.35 -18.76 16.14
C SER A 188 8.77 -18.70 14.68
N ASP A 189 7.81 -18.77 13.76
CA ASP A 189 8.11 -18.91 12.34
C ASP A 189 8.51 -17.58 11.69
N VAL A 190 7.97 -16.47 12.22
CA VAL A 190 8.44 -15.12 11.85
C VAL A 190 9.88 -14.91 12.34
N ALA A 191 10.17 -15.27 13.60
CA ALA A 191 11.52 -15.14 14.13
C ALA A 191 12.53 -15.96 13.33
N LEU A 192 12.16 -17.20 12.95
CA LEU A 192 12.99 -18.05 12.10
C LEU A 192 13.21 -17.45 10.71
N ALA A 193 12.15 -16.93 10.08
CA ALA A 193 12.25 -16.28 8.76
C ALA A 193 13.15 -15.04 8.81
N ASP A 194 13.07 -14.26 9.88
CA ASP A 194 13.91 -13.07 10.06
C ASP A 194 15.38 -13.45 10.32
N GLU A 195 15.63 -14.51 11.07
CA GLU A 195 17.00 -14.99 11.36
C GLU A 195 17.67 -15.56 10.10
N ASP A 196 16.99 -16.47 9.39
CA ASP A 196 17.60 -17.24 8.30
C ASP A 196 17.58 -16.49 6.95
N LEU A 197 16.47 -15.80 6.63
CA LEU A 197 16.22 -15.21 5.31
C LEU A 197 16.21 -13.68 5.34
N GLY A 198 15.92 -13.06 6.48
CA GLY A 198 15.87 -11.61 6.62
C GLY A 198 17.15 -10.91 6.14
N PRO A 199 18.36 -11.33 6.53
CA PRO A 199 19.61 -10.70 6.09
C PRO A 199 19.82 -10.72 4.58
N ILE A 200 19.20 -11.66 3.88
CA ILE A 200 19.32 -11.84 2.42
C ILE A 200 18.22 -11.05 1.70
N LEU A 201 16.98 -11.19 2.15
CA LEU A 201 15.79 -10.76 1.39
C LEU A 201 15.24 -9.41 1.83
N ASN A 202 15.38 -9.04 3.11
CA ASN A 202 14.85 -7.78 3.61
C ASN A 202 15.73 -6.60 3.20
N ALA A 203 15.10 -5.51 2.83
CA ALA A 203 15.71 -4.23 2.53
C ALA A 203 15.10 -3.16 3.45
N THR A 204 15.34 -3.32 4.75
CA THR A 204 14.72 -2.50 5.82
C THR A 204 15.70 -1.61 6.56
N ASP A 205 16.97 -1.61 6.18
CA ASP A 205 17.98 -0.73 6.77
C ASP A 205 17.58 0.75 6.52
N PRO A 206 17.35 1.55 7.59
CA PRO A 206 16.98 2.95 7.46
C PRO A 206 18.19 3.87 7.23
N ASP A 207 19.41 3.36 7.37
CA ASP A 207 20.62 4.17 7.19
C ASP A 207 20.92 4.42 5.71
N LEU A 208 20.42 5.53 5.20
CA LEU A 208 20.67 6.01 3.84
C LEU A 208 21.69 7.19 3.81
N ARG A 209 22.49 7.36 4.87
CA ARG A 209 23.48 8.47 4.93
C ARG A 209 24.54 8.36 3.84
N ALA A 210 24.98 7.15 3.48
CA ALA A 210 25.92 6.95 2.38
C ALA A 210 25.33 7.36 1.04
N LEU A 211 24.08 6.97 0.75
CA LEU A 211 23.34 7.37 -0.45
C LEU A 211 23.19 8.90 -0.53
N ARG A 212 22.81 9.54 0.59
CA ARG A 212 22.71 11.02 0.67
C ARG A 212 24.06 11.69 0.42
N ALA A 213 25.14 11.15 1.00
CA ALA A 213 26.50 11.69 0.85
C ALA A 213 27.00 11.56 -0.61
N HIS A 214 26.62 10.50 -1.32
CA HIS A 214 26.88 10.35 -2.75
C HIS A 214 26.15 11.42 -3.60
N GLY A 215 25.04 11.98 -3.08
CA GLY A 215 24.24 12.99 -3.76
C GLY A 215 23.05 12.41 -4.52
N ALA A 216 22.85 11.11 -4.47
CA ALA A 216 21.76 10.41 -5.16
C ALA A 216 20.36 10.87 -4.73
N LYS A 217 19.39 10.70 -5.63
CA LYS A 217 17.99 11.07 -5.40
C LYS A 217 17.09 9.86 -5.49
N VAL A 218 16.07 9.79 -4.62
CA VAL A 218 15.09 8.70 -4.58
C VAL A 218 13.68 9.25 -4.73
N ILE A 219 12.95 8.76 -5.75
CA ILE A 219 11.50 8.93 -5.85
C ILE A 219 10.86 7.58 -5.53
N HIS A 220 10.08 7.52 -4.46
CA HIS A 220 9.33 6.36 -4.04
C HIS A 220 7.83 6.64 -4.24
N TYR A 221 7.10 5.70 -4.84
CA TYR A 221 5.65 5.80 -4.94
C TYR A 221 4.97 4.49 -4.54
N VAL A 222 3.77 4.61 -3.98
CA VAL A 222 2.91 3.46 -3.65
C VAL A 222 1.44 3.87 -3.73
N GLY A 223 0.60 2.96 -4.21
CA GLY A 223 -0.84 3.16 -4.27
C GLY A 223 -1.50 2.96 -2.91
N TRP A 224 -2.39 3.85 -2.50
CA TRP A 224 -3.21 3.64 -1.31
C TRP A 224 -4.13 2.43 -1.41
N ALA A 225 -4.47 1.99 -2.62
CA ALA A 225 -5.30 0.82 -2.90
C ALA A 225 -4.49 -0.45 -3.20
N ASP A 226 -3.18 -0.44 -2.92
CA ASP A 226 -2.31 -1.60 -3.15
C ASP A 226 -2.67 -2.75 -2.19
N SER A 227 -3.13 -3.87 -2.76
CA SER A 227 -3.49 -5.08 -2.02
C SER A 227 -2.43 -6.19 -2.11
N ALA A 228 -1.32 -5.92 -2.81
CA ALA A 228 -0.14 -6.78 -2.81
C ALA A 228 0.79 -6.41 -1.65
N ILE A 229 1.13 -5.12 -1.58
CA ILE A 229 2.04 -4.54 -0.59
C ILE A 229 1.25 -3.55 0.26
N ALA A 230 1.15 -3.77 1.57
CA ALA A 230 0.44 -2.84 2.45
C ALA A 230 1.05 -1.43 2.37
N PRO A 231 0.30 -0.39 1.97
CA PRO A 231 0.84 0.95 1.70
C PRO A 231 1.55 1.57 2.90
N ILE A 232 1.05 1.32 4.10
CA ILE A 232 1.64 1.79 5.36
C ILE A 232 3.06 1.25 5.58
N ASN A 233 3.42 0.10 5.02
CA ASN A 233 4.81 -0.38 5.09
C ASN A 233 5.80 0.62 4.45
N SER A 234 5.45 1.23 3.33
CA SER A 234 6.25 2.28 2.68
C SER A 234 6.34 3.55 3.53
N VAL A 235 5.24 3.95 4.16
CA VAL A 235 5.20 5.07 5.11
C VAL A 235 6.09 4.78 6.34
N ASN A 236 6.01 3.57 6.89
CA ASN A 236 6.82 3.16 8.04
C ASN A 236 8.31 3.18 7.69
N TYR A 237 8.70 2.65 6.53
CA TYR A 237 10.09 2.69 6.09
C TYR A 237 10.58 4.13 5.87
N TYR A 238 9.78 4.98 5.23
CA TYR A 238 10.12 6.40 5.06
C TYR A 238 10.31 7.12 6.39
N ASN A 239 9.45 6.85 7.37
CA ASN A 239 9.56 7.39 8.72
C ASN A 239 10.79 6.86 9.47
N SER A 240 11.16 5.59 9.27
CA SER A 240 12.37 5.03 9.90
C SER A 240 13.65 5.67 9.35
N VAL A 241 13.73 5.92 8.03
CA VAL A 241 14.83 6.67 7.42
C VAL A 241 14.90 8.09 7.97
N ARG A 242 13.76 8.78 8.09
CA ARG A 242 13.69 10.11 8.69
C ARG A 242 14.18 10.13 10.15
N ALA A 243 13.79 9.11 10.92
CA ALA A 243 14.21 8.98 12.31
C ALA A 243 15.70 8.72 12.44
N GLU A 244 16.27 7.87 11.57
CA GLU A 244 17.72 7.58 11.54
C GLU A 244 18.55 8.83 11.18
N LEU A 245 18.10 9.63 10.21
CA LEU A 245 18.75 10.90 9.86
C LEU A 245 18.74 11.91 11.02
N ALA A 246 17.66 11.90 11.83
CA ALA A 246 17.54 12.79 12.97
C ALA A 246 18.52 12.48 14.12
N GLY A 247 19.15 11.29 14.12
CA GLY A 247 19.97 10.78 15.21
C GLY A 247 19.17 10.43 16.46
N VAL A 248 19.83 9.83 17.45
CA VAL A 248 19.22 9.37 18.71
C VAL A 248 18.95 10.51 19.71
N GLU A 249 19.22 11.74 19.36
CA GLU A 249 19.02 12.91 20.22
C GLU A 249 17.52 13.24 20.38
N PRO A 250 17.09 13.67 21.59
CA PRO A 250 15.69 13.98 21.84
C PRO A 250 15.19 15.07 20.91
N ARG A 251 13.94 14.90 20.43
CA ARG A 251 13.23 15.78 19.47
C ARG A 251 13.53 17.25 19.72
N PRO A 252 13.99 18.01 18.71
CA PRO A 252 13.98 19.46 18.79
C PRO A 252 12.54 19.94 18.99
N GLN A 253 12.30 20.83 19.93
CA GLN A 253 10.97 21.37 20.23
C GLN A 253 10.38 22.24 19.10
N ASN A 254 11.10 22.48 18.01
CA ASN A 254 10.69 23.33 16.90
C ASN A 254 11.16 22.72 15.57
N GLY A 255 10.26 22.06 14.85
CA GLY A 255 10.41 21.74 13.44
C GLY A 255 10.45 20.22 13.13
N ASP A 256 9.44 19.78 12.40
CA ASP A 256 9.46 18.50 11.69
C ASP A 256 10.58 18.53 10.65
N ARG A 257 11.52 17.57 10.72
CA ARG A 257 12.64 17.46 9.77
C ARG A 257 12.23 16.76 8.46
N TRP A 258 11.04 17.05 7.96
CA TRP A 258 10.65 16.59 6.63
C TRP A 258 11.51 17.17 5.53
N GLU A 259 11.97 18.41 5.70
CA GLU A 259 12.86 19.08 4.73
C GLU A 259 14.14 18.29 4.53
N GLU A 260 14.75 17.75 5.59
CA GLU A 260 16.03 17.04 5.52
C GLU A 260 15.95 15.74 4.69
N ILE A 261 14.94 14.91 4.90
CA ILE A 261 14.76 13.69 4.10
C ILE A 261 14.35 14.06 2.67
N GLN A 262 13.51 15.08 2.48
CA GLN A 262 13.02 15.50 1.17
C GLN A 262 14.08 16.14 0.27
N GLU A 263 15.28 16.46 0.77
CA GLU A 263 16.42 16.89 -0.03
C GLU A 263 16.94 15.80 -0.98
N PHE A 264 16.74 14.50 -0.63
CA PHE A 264 17.25 13.38 -1.44
C PHE A 264 16.25 12.25 -1.60
N TYR A 265 15.21 12.13 -0.78
CA TYR A 265 14.23 11.06 -0.83
C TYR A 265 12.82 11.62 -0.68
N ARG A 266 11.97 11.42 -1.68
CA ARG A 266 10.55 11.81 -1.68
C ARG A 266 9.64 10.61 -1.87
N LEU A 267 8.66 10.48 -0.98
CA LEU A 267 7.60 9.47 -1.05
C LEU A 267 6.32 10.12 -1.60
N PHE A 268 5.69 9.49 -2.59
CA PHE A 268 4.40 9.89 -3.16
C PHE A 268 3.38 8.80 -2.94
N MET A 269 2.36 9.09 -2.12
CA MET A 269 1.22 8.22 -1.94
C MET A 269 0.19 8.49 -3.03
N VAL A 270 -0.24 7.44 -3.75
CA VAL A 270 -1.11 7.60 -4.92
C VAL A 270 -2.55 7.19 -4.58
N PRO A 271 -3.51 8.13 -4.52
CA PRO A 271 -4.90 7.84 -4.20
C PRO A 271 -5.50 6.79 -5.13
N GLY A 272 -6.14 5.76 -4.59
CA GLY A 272 -6.88 4.76 -5.34
C GLY A 272 -6.10 3.94 -6.37
N MET A 273 -4.76 4.05 -6.43
CA MET A 273 -3.93 3.23 -7.29
C MET A 273 -3.72 1.84 -6.67
N ALA A 274 -3.86 0.80 -7.48
CA ALA A 274 -3.55 -0.59 -7.14
C ALA A 274 -2.03 -0.86 -7.15
N HIS A 275 -1.62 -2.14 -7.12
CA HIS A 275 -0.19 -2.51 -7.11
C HIS A 275 0.54 -2.02 -8.36
N CYS A 276 1.45 -1.08 -8.18
CA CYS A 276 2.30 -0.42 -9.19
C CYS A 276 1.53 0.38 -10.27
N SER A 277 0.25 0.09 -10.54
CA SER A 277 -0.53 0.74 -11.60
C SER A 277 -2.02 0.35 -11.52
N GLY A 278 -2.87 0.97 -12.34
CA GLY A 278 -4.31 0.67 -12.38
C GLY A 278 -5.05 1.13 -11.12
N GLY A 279 -6.17 0.48 -10.82
CA GLY A 279 -7.08 0.92 -9.76
C GLY A 279 -8.07 1.98 -10.23
N ASP A 280 -8.78 2.58 -9.28
CA ASP A 280 -9.86 3.54 -9.56
C ASP A 280 -9.37 5.01 -9.50
N GLY A 281 -8.14 5.22 -9.02
CA GLY A 281 -7.48 6.53 -8.89
C GLY A 281 -6.55 6.89 -10.05
N PRO A 282 -5.84 8.03 -9.96
CA PRO A 282 -4.93 8.49 -11.00
C PRO A 282 -3.63 7.68 -10.97
N SER A 283 -3.44 6.76 -11.91
CA SER A 283 -2.36 5.77 -11.89
C SER A 283 -1.37 5.87 -13.06
N ALA A 284 -1.46 6.91 -13.92
CA ALA A 284 -0.57 7.12 -15.05
C ALA A 284 0.26 8.40 -14.87
N PHE A 285 1.56 8.23 -14.58
CA PHE A 285 2.53 9.32 -14.33
C PHE A 285 3.96 8.90 -14.67
N GLY A 286 4.14 8.07 -15.72
CA GLY A 286 5.45 7.55 -16.11
C GLY A 286 5.96 6.40 -15.23
N ASN A 287 5.07 5.70 -14.53
CA ASN A 287 5.35 4.60 -13.62
C ASN A 287 5.32 3.23 -14.33
N GLY A 288 6.13 3.04 -15.34
CA GLY A 288 6.23 1.77 -16.09
C GLY A 288 5.32 1.71 -17.32
N THR A 289 4.29 0.87 -17.33
CA THR A 289 3.43 0.65 -18.51
C THR A 289 2.40 1.76 -18.76
N ASN A 290 2.14 2.60 -17.78
CA ASN A 290 1.15 3.68 -17.85
C ASN A 290 1.83 5.02 -18.11
N ASN A 291 1.98 5.36 -19.40
CA ASN A 291 2.55 6.63 -19.81
C ASN A 291 1.64 7.80 -19.41
N ALA A 292 2.26 8.85 -18.89
CA ALA A 292 1.61 10.14 -18.74
C ALA A 292 1.18 10.68 -20.12
N PRO A 293 0.10 11.49 -20.20
CA PRO A 293 -0.31 12.10 -21.46
C PRO A 293 0.70 13.14 -21.98
N VAL A 294 1.54 13.67 -21.10
CA VAL A 294 2.62 14.62 -21.38
C VAL A 294 3.89 14.05 -20.75
N ILE A 295 5.00 14.04 -21.54
CA ILE A 295 6.29 13.55 -21.07
C ILE A 295 7.16 14.75 -20.70
N ASP A 296 6.98 15.24 -19.51
CA ASP A 296 7.78 16.28 -18.88
C ASP A 296 7.98 16.00 -17.38
N ALA A 297 8.75 16.84 -16.70
CA ALA A 297 9.10 16.61 -15.29
C ALA A 297 7.95 16.85 -14.30
N ASP A 298 6.82 17.39 -14.74
CA ASP A 298 5.64 17.59 -13.90
C ASP A 298 4.62 16.44 -14.04
N HIS A 299 4.76 15.57 -15.07
CA HIS A 299 3.82 14.48 -15.37
C HIS A 299 4.48 13.10 -15.45
N ASP A 300 5.80 13.01 -15.51
CA ASP A 300 6.53 11.76 -15.72
C ASP A 300 7.63 11.57 -14.67
N LEU A 301 7.59 10.44 -13.96
CA LEU A 301 8.51 10.13 -12.86
C LEU A 301 9.98 10.16 -13.29
N LEU A 302 10.31 9.57 -14.46
CA LEU A 302 11.68 9.54 -14.93
C LEU A 302 12.17 10.95 -15.26
N LYS A 303 11.35 11.75 -15.91
CA LYS A 303 11.68 13.16 -16.20
C LYS A 303 11.79 14.01 -14.95
N ALA A 304 10.97 13.73 -13.93
CA ALA A 304 11.08 14.36 -12.62
C ALA A 304 12.41 14.01 -11.94
N LEU A 305 12.80 12.74 -11.97
CA LEU A 305 14.07 12.27 -11.41
C LEU A 305 15.28 12.84 -12.17
N GLU A 306 15.27 12.82 -13.52
CA GLU A 306 16.32 13.42 -14.35
C GLU A 306 16.53 14.90 -14.00
N ARG A 307 15.42 15.68 -13.92
CA ARG A 307 15.49 17.10 -13.53
C ARG A 307 16.06 17.28 -12.13
N TRP A 308 15.71 16.41 -11.21
CA TRP A 308 16.21 16.49 -9.83
C TRP A 308 17.70 16.16 -9.74
N VAL A 309 18.15 15.09 -10.37
CA VAL A 309 19.56 14.67 -10.39
C VAL A 309 20.45 15.69 -11.14
N GLU A 310 20.05 16.09 -12.34
CA GLU A 310 20.89 16.87 -13.23
C GLU A 310 20.86 18.38 -12.95
N GLN A 311 19.73 18.89 -12.45
CA GLN A 311 19.49 20.34 -12.28
C GLN A 311 19.26 20.74 -10.82
N GLY A 312 19.16 19.76 -9.90
CA GLY A 312 18.88 20.03 -8.48
C GLY A 312 17.44 20.46 -8.18
N VAL A 313 16.52 20.34 -9.16
CA VAL A 313 15.12 20.76 -9.00
C VAL A 313 14.24 19.57 -8.60
N ALA A 314 13.97 19.49 -7.30
CA ALA A 314 13.15 18.43 -6.73
C ALA A 314 11.67 18.53 -7.15
N PRO A 315 10.96 17.40 -7.39
CA PRO A 315 9.55 17.42 -7.75
C PRO A 315 8.66 17.78 -6.53
N GLU A 316 8.12 18.97 -6.51
CA GLU A 316 7.19 19.42 -5.46
C GLU A 316 5.78 18.82 -5.61
N LYS A 317 5.46 18.37 -6.79
CA LYS A 317 4.27 17.58 -7.14
C LYS A 317 4.53 16.82 -8.44
N ILE A 318 3.77 15.75 -8.66
CA ILE A 318 3.69 15.03 -9.94
C ILE A 318 2.22 14.93 -10.30
N VAL A 319 1.84 15.31 -11.53
CA VAL A 319 0.46 15.25 -11.98
C VAL A 319 0.18 13.86 -12.54
N ALA A 320 -0.57 13.07 -11.80
CA ALA A 320 -1.01 11.75 -12.21
C ALA A 320 -2.35 11.80 -12.95
N THR A 321 -2.50 10.97 -13.97
CA THR A 321 -3.66 10.89 -14.84
C THR A 321 -4.45 9.60 -14.60
N HIS A 322 -5.77 9.70 -14.58
CA HIS A 322 -6.67 8.57 -14.76
C HIS A 322 -7.24 8.60 -16.17
N TYR A 323 -7.06 7.51 -16.91
CA TYR A 323 -7.67 7.35 -18.23
C TYR A 323 -9.01 6.64 -18.13
N VAL A 324 -9.93 6.97 -19.02
CA VAL A 324 -11.20 6.24 -19.14
C VAL A 324 -10.92 4.74 -19.32
N ASN A 325 -11.50 3.92 -18.43
CA ASN A 325 -11.26 2.47 -18.37
C ASN A 325 -9.77 2.08 -18.24
N ASN A 326 -8.97 2.90 -17.59
CA ASN A 326 -7.49 2.70 -17.47
C ASN A 326 -6.78 2.52 -18.83
N THR A 327 -7.34 3.08 -19.90
CA THR A 327 -6.84 2.89 -21.28
C THR A 327 -6.46 4.24 -21.90
N PRO A 328 -5.17 4.52 -22.18
CA PRO A 328 -4.73 5.81 -22.73
C PRO A 328 -5.46 6.23 -24.01
N ALA A 329 -5.78 5.26 -24.90
CA ALA A 329 -6.50 5.52 -26.15
C ALA A 329 -7.95 6.01 -25.94
N SER A 330 -8.52 5.80 -24.75
CA SER A 330 -9.88 6.25 -24.40
C SER A 330 -9.93 7.70 -23.89
N GLY A 331 -8.76 8.34 -23.74
CA GLY A 331 -8.65 9.73 -23.29
C GLY A 331 -8.59 9.91 -21.78
N VAL A 332 -8.22 11.12 -21.36
CA VAL A 332 -8.11 11.51 -19.96
C VAL A 332 -9.50 11.67 -19.35
N GLN A 333 -9.72 11.02 -18.20
CA GLN A 333 -10.94 11.20 -17.42
C GLN A 333 -10.77 12.28 -16.36
N PHE A 334 -9.68 12.22 -15.59
CA PHE A 334 -9.29 13.25 -14.61
C PHE A 334 -7.79 13.20 -14.30
N GLN A 335 -7.31 14.25 -13.65
CA GLN A 335 -5.94 14.37 -13.16
C GLN A 335 -5.92 14.80 -11.68
N ARG A 336 -4.90 14.36 -10.95
CA ARG A 336 -4.64 14.75 -9.55
C ARG A 336 -3.15 15.03 -9.36
N PRO A 337 -2.79 16.02 -8.53
CA PRO A 337 -1.40 16.14 -8.10
C PRO A 337 -1.09 15.05 -7.05
N LEU A 338 0.02 14.38 -7.21
CA LEU A 338 0.66 13.61 -6.17
C LEU A 338 1.58 14.53 -5.39
N CYS A 339 1.40 14.59 -4.08
CA CYS A 339 2.17 15.46 -3.20
C CYS A 339 3.24 14.67 -2.45
N PRO A 340 4.44 15.24 -2.19
CA PRO A 340 5.44 14.57 -1.37
C PRO A 340 4.93 14.36 0.05
N PHE A 341 4.91 13.10 0.51
CA PHE A 341 4.50 12.77 1.88
C PHE A 341 5.33 13.57 2.92
N PRO A 342 4.72 14.14 3.97
CA PRO A 342 3.36 13.90 4.47
C PRO A 342 2.28 14.83 3.89
N GLN A 343 2.57 15.60 2.85
CA GLN A 343 1.55 16.40 2.20
C GLN A 343 0.54 15.51 1.46
N VAL A 344 -0.71 15.96 1.46
CA VAL A 344 -1.82 15.35 0.72
C VAL A 344 -2.42 16.34 -0.27
N ALA A 345 -2.93 15.85 -1.40
CA ALA A 345 -3.68 16.64 -2.34
C ALA A 345 -5.07 16.94 -1.77
N ARG A 346 -5.37 18.21 -1.46
CA ARG A 346 -6.69 18.62 -0.98
C ARG A 346 -7.44 19.39 -2.04
N TYR A 347 -8.66 18.95 -2.35
CA TYR A 347 -9.56 19.68 -3.25
C TYR A 347 -9.90 21.05 -2.65
N THR A 348 -9.82 22.08 -3.47
CA THR A 348 -10.10 23.47 -3.05
C THR A 348 -11.35 24.02 -3.72
N VAL A 349 -11.28 24.29 -5.01
CA VAL A 349 -12.37 24.86 -5.81
C VAL A 349 -12.05 24.68 -7.30
N GLY A 350 -13.06 24.58 -8.14
CA GLY A 350 -12.92 24.50 -9.59
C GLY A 350 -13.43 23.18 -10.15
N ASP A 351 -12.95 22.82 -11.34
CA ASP A 351 -13.28 21.55 -11.98
C ASP A 351 -12.58 20.39 -11.25
N PRO A 352 -13.31 19.46 -10.63
CA PRO A 352 -12.71 18.35 -9.91
C PRO A 352 -11.96 17.36 -10.81
N THR A 353 -12.07 17.47 -12.12
CA THR A 353 -11.29 16.65 -13.06
C THR A 353 -9.90 17.22 -13.34
N ASN A 354 -9.61 18.45 -12.92
CA ASN A 354 -8.35 19.14 -13.16
C ASN A 354 -7.47 19.14 -11.91
N ALA A 355 -6.18 18.79 -12.07
CA ALA A 355 -5.18 18.81 -11.00
C ALA A 355 -5.01 20.21 -10.36
N ASP A 356 -5.22 21.30 -11.09
CA ASP A 356 -5.11 22.67 -10.57
C ASP A 356 -6.20 23.03 -9.55
N SER A 357 -7.25 22.23 -9.45
CA SER A 357 -8.30 22.38 -8.43
C SER A 357 -7.89 21.87 -7.05
N PHE A 358 -6.67 21.34 -6.92
CA PHE A 358 -6.11 20.76 -5.70
C PHE A 358 -4.86 21.53 -5.26
N LYS A 359 -4.59 21.48 -3.97
CA LYS A 359 -3.34 21.98 -3.38
C LYS A 359 -2.71 20.90 -2.52
N CYS A 360 -1.37 20.79 -2.60
CA CYS A 360 -0.60 20.04 -1.62
C CYS A 360 -0.62 20.78 -0.29
N VAL A 361 -1.14 20.15 0.74
CA VAL A 361 -1.23 20.70 2.09
C VAL A 361 -0.57 19.73 3.06
N GLN A 362 0.09 20.29 4.07
CA GLN A 362 0.65 19.49 5.14
C GLN A 362 -0.51 18.79 5.85
N ASP A 363 -0.46 17.47 5.90
CA ASP A 363 -1.30 16.70 6.78
C ASP A 363 -0.57 16.41 8.09
N GLU A 364 -1.29 16.28 9.21
CA GLU A 364 -0.64 15.98 10.47
C GLU A 364 -0.16 14.53 10.45
N PRO A 365 1.17 14.26 10.57
CA PRO A 365 1.74 12.94 10.36
C PRO A 365 1.38 11.89 11.41
N ASP A 366 0.78 12.27 12.53
CA ASP A 366 0.59 11.45 13.73
C ASP A 366 -0.80 10.78 13.84
N ARG A 367 -1.58 10.78 12.78
CA ARG A 367 -2.88 10.11 12.79
C ARG A 367 -2.82 8.74 12.12
N ASP A 368 -2.09 7.77 12.70
CA ASP A 368 -2.51 6.38 12.54
C ASP A 368 -3.53 6.07 13.66
N PRO A 369 -4.82 6.02 13.34
CA PRO A 369 -5.86 5.72 14.33
C PRO A 369 -5.78 4.30 14.88
N ARG A 370 -4.91 3.47 14.30
CA ARG A 370 -4.63 2.10 14.73
C ARG A 370 -3.56 2.05 15.83
N ASP A 371 -2.80 3.12 16.04
CA ASP A 371 -1.92 3.28 17.21
C ASP A 371 -2.76 3.60 18.47
N GLN A 372 -3.59 2.63 18.88
CA GLN A 372 -4.31 2.64 20.15
C GLN A 372 -3.43 2.10 21.30
N SER A 373 -2.12 2.25 21.23
CA SER A 373 -1.20 1.96 22.33
C SER A 373 -1.07 3.16 23.29
N LYS A 374 -2.21 3.75 23.71
CA LYS A 374 -2.24 4.64 24.88
C LYS A 374 -3.47 4.36 25.72
#